data_7822677e8dfe66a1cfd304554a5fff77
#
_entry.id   7822677e8dfe66a1cfd304554a5fff77
#
_cell.length_a   1.000
_cell.length_b   1.000
_cell.length_c   1.000
_cell.angle_alpha   90.00
_cell.angle_beta   90.00
_cell.angle_gamma   90.00
#
_symmetry.space_group_name_H-M   'P 1'
#
loop_
_entity.id
_entity.type
_entity.pdbx_description
1 polymer ?
#
loop_
_entity_poly.entity_id
_entity_poly.type
_entity_poly.pdbx_seq_one_letter_code
_entity_poly.pdbx_strand_id
1 'polypeptide(L)'
;MGNMARAGGWAASAAVVLLLLQGSAPSASADDDHSQGKRALTFHVLFSDPSYTDLGTPGFSAADVIVFHDQLQQGTQTVGDEVGSCVMVDETGLSNCSGVVQLTNRGTIAFSFVNLPPPHKVLAITGGSGQFATARGDGTLDENGDGTGTLVLKLQP
;
A
#
# COMPACT_ATOMS: atom_id res chain seq x y z
N MET A 1 2.77 63.40 -53.48
CA MET A 1 3.26 62.91 -54.77
C MET A 1 3.06 61.37 -54.70
N GLY A 2 2.03 60.85 -55.14
CA GLY A 2 1.72 60.47 -56.56
C GLY A 2 2.08 58.98 -56.59
N ASN A 3 1.35 58.02 -57.05
CA ASN A 3 0.23 57.73 -57.93
C ASN A 3 -0.11 56.22 -57.68
N MET A 4 -1.33 55.84 -57.51
CA MET A 4 -2.32 55.30 -58.48
C MET A 4 -1.80 54.29 -59.53
N ALA A 5 -2.37 53.05 -59.45
CA ALA A 5 -3.00 52.29 -60.52
C ALA A 5 -3.30 50.87 -60.02
N ARG A 6 -4.52 50.45 -59.88
CA ARG A 6 -5.60 50.02 -60.78
C ARG A 6 -5.35 48.69 -61.50
N ALA A 7 -6.33 47.83 -61.27
CA ALA A 7 -7.01 46.85 -62.16
C ALA A 7 -6.35 45.46 -62.15
N GLY A 8 -7.08 44.43 -62.08
CA GLY A 8 -8.29 43.96 -62.67
C GLY A 8 -8.57 42.54 -62.24
N GLY A 9 -9.83 42.27 -62.15
CA GLY A 9 -10.43 41.05 -61.76
C GLY A 9 -10.28 39.88 -62.73
N TRP A 10 -10.63 38.74 -62.23
CA TRP A 10 -11.28 37.66 -62.97
C TRP A 10 -11.94 36.71 -61.94
N ALA A 11 -13.24 36.61 -62.04
CA ALA A 11 -14.02 35.62 -61.28
C ALA A 11 -13.84 34.25 -61.94
N ALA A 12 -13.51 33.27 -61.15
CA ALA A 12 -13.65 31.86 -61.53
C ALA A 12 -14.38 31.14 -60.43
N SER A 13 -15.67 30.88 -60.62
CA SER A 13 -16.49 30.03 -59.78
C SER A 13 -16.04 28.60 -59.96
N ALA A 14 -15.43 28.02 -58.96
CA ALA A 14 -15.23 26.59 -58.87
C ALA A 14 -16.21 26.03 -57.84
N ALA A 15 -17.21 25.32 -58.32
CA ALA A 15 -18.13 24.55 -57.50
C ALA A 15 -17.36 23.37 -56.84
N VAL A 16 -17.15 23.45 -55.56
CA VAL A 16 -16.61 22.32 -54.79
C VAL A 16 -17.79 21.47 -54.33
N VAL A 17 -17.91 20.30 -54.92
CA VAL A 17 -18.81 19.24 -54.45
C VAL A 17 -18.26 18.69 -53.14
N LEU A 18 -18.93 19.01 -52.05
CA LEU A 18 -18.60 18.47 -50.72
C LEU A 18 -19.18 17.06 -50.60
N LEU A 19 -18.37 16.04 -50.88
CA LEU A 19 -18.70 14.65 -50.49
C LEU A 19 -18.65 14.55 -48.98
N LEU A 20 -19.81 14.49 -48.35
CA LEU A 20 -19.93 14.11 -46.94
C LEU A 20 -19.66 12.59 -46.80
N LEU A 21 -18.40 12.23 -46.56
CA LEU A 21 -18.06 10.93 -46.04
C LEU A 21 -18.46 10.89 -44.54
N GLN A 22 -19.64 10.33 -44.26
CA GLN A 22 -20.03 9.97 -42.92
C GLN A 22 -19.18 8.75 -42.51
N GLY A 23 -17.98 9.02 -41.98
CA GLY A 23 -17.18 8.04 -41.29
C GLY A 23 -17.80 7.79 -39.93
N SER A 24 -18.49 6.66 -39.79
CA SER A 24 -18.85 6.13 -38.48
C SER A 24 -17.56 5.85 -37.70
N ALA A 25 -17.23 6.72 -36.74
CA ALA A 25 -16.18 6.44 -35.80
C ALA A 25 -16.61 5.22 -34.96
N PRO A 26 -15.79 4.17 -34.85
CA PRO A 26 -16.06 3.14 -33.88
C PRO A 26 -16.00 3.79 -32.49
N SER A 27 -17.09 3.70 -31.75
CA SER A 27 -17.10 3.98 -30.32
C SER A 27 -16.15 3.00 -29.68
N ALA A 28 -14.94 3.43 -29.36
CA ALA A 28 -14.09 2.71 -28.43
C ALA A 28 -14.80 2.76 -27.07
N SER A 29 -15.51 1.68 -26.75
CA SER A 29 -15.86 1.39 -25.38
C SER A 29 -14.53 1.24 -24.65
N ALA A 30 -14.12 2.26 -23.93
CA ALA A 30 -13.13 2.10 -22.90
C ALA A 30 -13.81 1.23 -21.82
N ASP A 31 -13.68 -0.08 -21.92
CA ASP A 31 -13.81 -0.95 -20.80
C ASP A 31 -12.65 -0.54 -19.86
N ASP A 32 -12.95 0.42 -18.99
CA ASP A 32 -12.15 0.66 -17.79
C ASP A 32 -12.24 -0.60 -16.94
N ASP A 33 -11.39 -1.58 -17.27
CA ASP A 33 -11.05 -2.68 -16.36
C ASP A 33 -10.32 -2.08 -15.16
N HIS A 34 -11.11 -1.51 -14.24
CA HIS A 34 -10.70 -1.08 -12.91
C HIS A 34 -10.46 -2.28 -12.01
N SER A 35 -9.97 -3.40 -12.52
CA SER A 35 -9.26 -4.39 -11.73
C SER A 35 -7.84 -3.86 -11.44
N GLN A 36 -7.74 -2.72 -10.75
CA GLN A 36 -6.53 -2.39 -10.00
C GLN A 36 -6.43 -3.46 -8.89
N GLY A 37 -5.77 -4.57 -9.25
CA GLY A 37 -5.68 -5.75 -8.43
C GLY A 37 -5.08 -5.41 -7.07
N LYS A 38 -5.80 -5.75 -6.00
CA LYS A 38 -5.29 -5.71 -4.63
C LYS A 38 -3.92 -6.39 -4.63
N ARG A 39 -2.88 -5.63 -4.34
CA ARG A 39 -1.52 -6.16 -4.28
C ARG A 39 -1.30 -6.79 -2.92
N ALA A 40 -1.17 -8.10 -2.87
CA ALA A 40 -0.80 -8.81 -1.65
C ALA A 40 0.73 -9.00 -1.59
N LEU A 41 1.30 -8.74 -0.43
CA LEU A 41 2.68 -9.06 -0.08
C LEU A 41 2.64 -10.11 1.02
N THR A 42 3.33 -11.23 0.82
CA THR A 42 3.41 -12.31 1.81
C THR A 42 4.84 -12.51 2.23
N PHE A 43 5.05 -12.63 3.53
CA PHE A 43 6.35 -12.84 4.15
C PHE A 43 6.29 -14.00 5.14
N HIS A 44 7.35 -14.77 5.19
CA HIS A 44 7.67 -15.62 6.33
C HIS A 44 8.38 -14.76 7.37
N VAL A 45 7.90 -14.77 8.61
CA VAL A 45 8.44 -14.00 9.72
C VAL A 45 9.26 -14.92 10.60
N LEU A 46 10.46 -14.48 10.94
CA LEU A 46 11.28 -15.11 11.99
C LEU A 46 11.23 -14.19 13.19
N PHE A 47 10.50 -14.60 14.21
CA PHE A 47 10.37 -13.82 15.45
C PHE A 47 11.66 -13.87 16.26
N SER A 48 12.09 -12.70 16.72
CA SER A 48 13.14 -12.58 17.74
C SER A 48 12.54 -12.59 19.15
N ASP A 49 13.37 -12.77 20.17
CA ASP A 49 12.94 -12.58 21.55
C ASP A 49 12.58 -11.11 21.77
N PRO A 50 11.32 -10.79 22.13
CA PRO A 50 10.92 -9.41 22.35
C PRO A 50 11.48 -8.88 23.66
N SER A 51 11.71 -7.58 23.72
CA SER A 51 12.04 -6.91 24.99
C SER A 51 10.76 -6.48 25.71
N TYR A 52 10.66 -6.82 26.99
CA TYR A 52 9.53 -6.46 27.85
C TYR A 52 9.98 -5.44 28.90
N THR A 53 9.19 -4.39 29.06
CA THR A 53 9.36 -3.37 30.11
C THR A 53 8.16 -3.42 31.03
N ASP A 54 8.36 -3.87 32.26
CA ASP A 54 7.37 -3.93 33.34
C ASP A 54 7.26 -2.55 33.98
N LEU A 55 6.08 -1.96 33.91
CA LEU A 55 5.75 -0.63 34.44
C LEU A 55 4.58 -0.75 35.42
N GLY A 56 4.82 -0.43 36.69
CA GLY A 56 3.76 -0.42 37.70
C GLY A 56 3.70 -1.70 38.51
N THR A 57 2.59 -2.44 38.49
CA THR A 57 2.44 -3.69 39.24
C THR A 57 3.24 -4.82 38.61
N PRO A 58 4.08 -5.56 39.32
CA PRO A 58 4.89 -6.66 38.77
C PRO A 58 4.04 -7.68 37.99
N GLY A 59 4.54 -8.09 36.81
CA GLY A 59 3.85 -8.95 35.87
C GLY A 59 3.07 -8.15 34.81
N PHE A 60 2.31 -8.81 33.96
CA PHE A 60 1.53 -8.11 32.92
C PHE A 60 0.50 -7.18 33.55
N SER A 61 0.62 -5.90 33.23
CA SER A 61 -0.25 -4.85 33.73
C SER A 61 -0.47 -3.74 32.69
N ALA A 62 -1.42 -2.84 32.95
CA ALA A 62 -1.68 -1.70 32.06
C ALA A 62 -0.44 -0.81 31.97
N ALA A 63 -0.15 -0.35 30.76
CA ALA A 63 0.99 0.47 30.36
C ALA A 63 2.33 -0.27 30.19
N ASP A 64 2.42 -1.57 30.47
CA ASP A 64 3.62 -2.34 30.12
C ASP A 64 3.88 -2.31 28.62
N VAL A 65 5.15 -2.38 28.25
CA VAL A 65 5.56 -2.24 26.86
C VAL A 65 6.36 -3.47 26.41
N ILE A 66 5.97 -4.02 25.27
CA ILE A 66 6.75 -5.00 24.51
C ILE A 66 7.29 -4.29 23.28
N VAL A 67 8.57 -4.47 22.96
CA VAL A 67 9.15 -4.06 21.66
C VAL A 67 9.68 -5.29 20.95
N PHE A 68 9.51 -5.31 19.62
CA PHE A 68 9.92 -6.44 18.77
C PHE A 68 10.69 -5.96 17.55
N HIS A 69 11.57 -6.84 17.06
CA HIS A 69 12.33 -6.65 15.84
C HIS A 69 12.48 -8.02 15.16
N ASP A 70 11.69 -8.27 14.14
CA ASP A 70 11.58 -9.56 13.49
C ASP A 70 12.13 -9.50 12.07
N GLN A 71 12.61 -10.62 11.55
CA GLN A 71 13.17 -10.70 10.21
C GLN A 71 12.11 -11.19 9.23
N LEU A 72 12.03 -10.54 8.06
CA LEU A 72 11.09 -10.90 6.99
C LEU A 72 11.80 -11.62 5.85
N GLN A 73 11.22 -12.74 5.41
CA GLN A 73 11.75 -13.55 4.32
C GLN A 73 10.71 -13.75 3.21
N GLN A 74 11.21 -13.83 1.96
CA GLN A 74 10.49 -14.38 0.81
C GLN A 74 11.29 -15.55 0.24
N GLY A 75 10.72 -16.75 0.30
CA GLY A 75 11.48 -17.97 0.13
C GLY A 75 12.58 -18.08 1.19
N THR A 76 13.84 -18.19 0.77
CA THR A 76 15.01 -18.26 1.68
C THR A 76 15.76 -16.93 1.83
N GLN A 77 15.27 -15.88 1.18
CA GLN A 77 15.95 -14.59 1.18
C GLN A 77 15.34 -13.65 2.22
N THR A 78 16.18 -13.05 3.06
CA THR A 78 15.79 -11.92 3.90
C THR A 78 15.55 -10.72 2.99
N VAL A 79 14.36 -10.14 3.10
CA VAL A 79 13.92 -9.02 2.26
C VAL A 79 13.68 -7.74 3.07
N GLY A 80 13.73 -7.83 4.39
CA GLY A 80 13.51 -6.69 5.28
C GLY A 80 13.29 -7.13 6.70
N ASP A 81 12.81 -6.19 7.50
CA ASP A 81 12.56 -6.34 8.92
C ASP A 81 11.16 -5.84 9.28
N GLU A 82 10.62 -6.34 10.37
CA GLU A 82 9.44 -5.83 11.05
C GLU A 82 9.84 -5.33 12.43
N VAL A 83 9.53 -4.08 12.74
CA VAL A 83 9.84 -3.47 14.04
C VAL A 83 8.59 -2.81 14.61
N GLY A 84 8.42 -2.89 15.92
CA GLY A 84 7.26 -2.26 16.52
C GLY A 84 7.19 -2.40 18.03
N SER A 85 6.05 -2.00 18.56
CA SER A 85 5.77 -2.10 19.98
C SER A 85 4.30 -2.36 20.27
N CYS A 86 4.04 -2.96 21.41
CA CYS A 86 2.72 -3.15 21.99
C CYS A 86 2.67 -2.50 23.38
N VAL A 87 1.60 -1.78 23.64
CA VAL A 87 1.29 -1.27 24.99
C VAL A 87 0.16 -2.13 25.58
N MET A 88 0.41 -2.74 26.71
CA MET A 88 -0.58 -3.55 27.42
C MET A 88 -1.75 -2.68 27.90
N VAL A 89 -2.95 -3.21 27.77
CA VAL A 89 -4.18 -2.58 28.26
C VAL A 89 -4.56 -3.13 29.64
N ASP A 90 -4.28 -4.41 29.86
CA ASP A 90 -4.60 -5.12 31.12
C ASP A 90 -3.71 -6.35 31.33
N GLU A 91 -3.95 -7.06 32.42
CA GLU A 91 -3.23 -8.26 32.82
C GLU A 91 -3.53 -9.50 31.96
N THR A 92 -4.51 -9.45 31.07
CA THR A 92 -4.85 -10.60 30.19
C THR A 92 -3.95 -10.71 28.96
N GLY A 93 -3.09 -9.71 28.74
CA GLY A 93 -2.24 -9.61 27.55
C GLY A 93 -2.89 -8.87 26.39
N LEU A 94 -4.11 -8.33 26.58
CA LEU A 94 -4.72 -7.42 25.63
C LEU A 94 -3.80 -6.22 25.44
N SER A 95 -3.38 -5.96 24.21
CA SER A 95 -2.47 -4.85 23.92
C SER A 95 -2.79 -4.16 22.59
N ASN A 96 -2.48 -2.87 22.56
CA ASN A 96 -2.51 -2.06 21.35
C ASN A 96 -1.11 -2.01 20.74
N CYS A 97 -0.98 -2.50 19.52
CA CYS A 97 0.29 -2.63 18.83
C CYS A 97 0.37 -1.76 17.59
N SER A 98 1.57 -1.29 17.32
CA SER A 98 1.93 -0.65 16.06
C SER A 98 3.29 -1.14 15.58
N GLY A 99 3.45 -1.25 14.27
CA GLY A 99 4.69 -1.71 13.67
C GLY A 99 4.94 -1.11 12.29
N VAL A 100 6.15 -1.32 11.84
CA VAL A 100 6.62 -0.92 10.52
C VAL A 100 7.37 -2.10 9.89
N VAL A 101 6.92 -2.52 8.73
CA VAL A 101 7.69 -3.35 7.81
C VAL A 101 8.64 -2.46 7.03
N GLN A 102 9.94 -2.69 7.11
CA GLN A 102 10.96 -2.03 6.31
C GLN A 102 11.49 -3.00 5.25
N LEU A 103 11.19 -2.74 3.98
CA LEU A 103 11.66 -3.57 2.87
C LEU A 103 12.90 -2.98 2.21
N THR A 104 13.94 -3.78 2.05
CA THR A 104 15.23 -3.38 1.48
C THR A 104 15.04 -2.71 0.11
N ASN A 105 15.51 -1.46 -0.02
CA ASN A 105 15.44 -0.63 -1.23
C ASN A 105 14.02 -0.38 -1.78
N ARG A 106 12.97 -0.60 -0.98
CA ARG A 106 11.58 -0.41 -1.43
C ARG A 106 10.80 0.62 -0.61
N GLY A 107 11.14 0.80 0.65
CA GLY A 107 10.43 1.68 1.57
C GLY A 107 9.78 0.93 2.71
N THR A 108 8.84 1.59 3.39
CA THR A 108 8.21 1.08 4.60
C THR A 108 6.69 0.96 4.45
N ILE A 109 6.08 0.05 5.23
CA ILE A 109 4.63 -0.08 5.39
C ILE A 109 4.36 -0.04 6.89
N ALA A 110 3.57 0.95 7.34
CA ALA A 110 3.15 1.08 8.72
C ALA A 110 1.80 0.38 8.94
N PHE A 111 1.63 -0.23 10.10
CA PHE A 111 0.40 -0.92 10.48
C PHE A 111 0.10 -0.82 11.98
N SER A 112 -1.13 -1.11 12.35
CA SER A 112 -1.56 -1.24 13.74
C SER A 112 -2.51 -2.43 13.91
N PHE A 113 -2.57 -2.97 15.13
CA PHE A 113 -3.48 -4.07 15.48
C PHE A 113 -3.74 -4.14 16.98
N VAL A 114 -4.81 -4.83 17.33
CA VAL A 114 -5.06 -5.26 18.69
C VAL A 114 -4.52 -6.66 18.84
N ASN A 115 -3.57 -6.83 19.76
CA ASN A 115 -3.03 -8.15 20.09
C ASN A 115 -3.93 -8.82 21.12
N LEU A 116 -4.55 -9.91 20.70
CA LEU A 116 -5.31 -10.83 21.55
C LEU A 116 -4.71 -12.23 21.39
N PRO A 117 -4.59 -13.04 22.44
CA PRO A 117 -4.45 -14.47 22.24
C PRO A 117 -5.71 -14.95 21.50
N PRO A 118 -5.65 -15.49 20.37
CA PRO A 118 -4.86 -16.55 19.77
C PRO A 118 -3.88 -16.04 18.69
N PRO A 119 -3.21 -16.95 17.98
CA PRO A 119 -2.09 -16.64 17.09
C PRO A 119 -2.45 -15.81 15.87
N HIS A 120 -3.73 -15.61 15.54
CA HIS A 120 -4.18 -14.86 14.38
C HIS A 120 -4.45 -13.40 14.72
N LYS A 121 -3.77 -12.47 14.05
CA LYS A 121 -3.95 -11.03 14.20
C LYS A 121 -4.42 -10.41 12.90
N VAL A 122 -5.38 -9.49 12.99
CA VAL A 122 -5.84 -8.66 11.87
C VAL A 122 -5.19 -7.29 11.98
N LEU A 123 -4.58 -6.85 10.89
CA LEU A 123 -3.80 -5.62 10.83
C LEU A 123 -4.53 -4.57 9.99
N ALA A 124 -4.48 -3.30 10.43
CA ALA A 124 -4.83 -2.16 9.61
C ALA A 124 -3.55 -1.52 9.06
N ILE A 125 -3.43 -1.38 7.73
CA ILE A 125 -2.31 -0.67 7.10
C ILE A 125 -2.59 0.82 7.18
N THR A 126 -1.74 1.56 7.90
CA THR A 126 -1.95 2.96 8.27
C THR A 126 -1.15 3.94 7.43
N GLY A 127 -0.21 3.46 6.62
CA GLY A 127 0.61 4.29 5.75
C GLY A 127 1.88 3.61 5.27
N GLY A 128 2.80 4.39 4.73
CA GLY A 128 4.09 3.89 4.28
C GLY A 128 4.98 4.96 3.66
N SER A 129 6.11 4.54 3.10
CA SER A 129 7.07 5.41 2.42
C SER A 129 7.66 4.73 1.18
N GLY A 130 8.39 5.49 0.36
CA GLY A 130 9.01 4.97 -0.86
C GLY A 130 7.97 4.41 -1.83
N GLN A 131 8.12 3.15 -2.26
CA GLN A 131 7.14 2.49 -3.13
C GLN A 131 5.75 2.31 -2.49
N PHE A 132 5.63 2.58 -1.19
CA PHE A 132 4.42 2.38 -0.38
C PHE A 132 3.89 3.70 0.20
N ALA A 133 4.27 4.85 -0.34
CA ALA A 133 3.93 6.17 0.20
C ALA A 133 2.42 6.41 0.39
N THR A 134 1.58 5.73 -0.40
CA THR A 134 0.12 5.80 -0.32
C THR A 134 -0.51 4.51 0.23
N ALA A 135 0.30 3.64 0.88
CA ALA A 135 -0.17 2.34 1.35
C ALA A 135 -1.34 2.48 2.33
N ARG A 136 -2.38 1.71 2.07
CA ARG A 136 -3.53 1.48 2.94
C ARG A 136 -4.11 0.11 2.66
N GLY A 137 -4.92 -0.40 3.55
CA GLY A 137 -5.55 -1.70 3.40
C GLY A 137 -5.59 -2.47 4.70
N ASP A 138 -5.53 -3.76 4.59
CA ASP A 138 -5.56 -4.69 5.71
C ASP A 138 -4.46 -5.76 5.57
N GLY A 139 -4.26 -6.51 6.63
CA GLY A 139 -3.34 -7.63 6.63
C GLY A 139 -3.67 -8.63 7.72
N THR A 140 -2.92 -9.72 7.74
CA THR A 140 -2.97 -10.73 8.79
C THR A 140 -1.57 -11.15 9.19
N LEU A 141 -1.40 -11.43 10.47
CA LEU A 141 -0.22 -12.12 11.00
C LEU A 141 -0.69 -13.40 11.69
N ASP A 142 -0.21 -14.54 11.22
CA ASP A 142 -0.46 -15.85 11.79
C ASP A 142 0.84 -16.39 12.43
N GLU A 143 0.83 -16.59 13.74
CA GLU A 143 1.96 -17.13 14.51
C GLU A 143 1.89 -18.65 14.55
N ASN A 144 2.97 -19.34 14.20
CA ASN A 144 3.01 -20.81 14.14
C ASN A 144 3.31 -21.47 15.50
N GLY A 145 3.72 -20.69 16.51
CA GLY A 145 4.06 -21.20 17.84
C GLY A 145 5.46 -21.82 17.96
N ASP A 146 6.25 -21.76 16.90
CA ASP A 146 7.63 -22.29 16.81
C ASP A 146 8.69 -21.19 16.63
N GLY A 147 8.33 -19.94 16.90
CA GLY A 147 9.18 -18.77 16.64
C GLY A 147 9.09 -18.25 15.21
N THR A 148 8.11 -18.72 14.43
CA THR A 148 7.87 -18.25 13.06
C THR A 148 6.42 -17.83 12.85
N GLY A 149 6.17 -17.11 11.77
CA GLY A 149 4.83 -16.69 11.36
C GLY A 149 4.69 -16.42 9.88
N THR A 150 3.46 -16.08 9.49
CA THR A 150 3.14 -15.62 8.14
C THR A 150 2.47 -14.27 8.21
N LEU A 151 3.11 -13.25 7.63
CA LEU A 151 2.57 -11.90 7.48
C LEU A 151 2.04 -11.71 6.06
N VAL A 152 0.77 -11.33 5.93
CA VAL A 152 0.14 -10.99 4.64
C VAL A 152 -0.35 -9.55 4.70
N LEU A 153 0.13 -8.70 3.80
CA LEU A 153 -0.29 -7.31 3.66
C LEU A 153 -1.05 -7.14 2.34
N LYS A 154 -2.32 -6.76 2.40
CA LYS A 154 -3.21 -6.55 1.26
C LYS A 154 -3.35 -5.06 1.01
N LEU A 155 -2.55 -4.54 0.08
CA LEU A 155 -2.55 -3.14 -0.28
C LEU A 155 -3.73 -2.83 -1.21
N GLN A 156 -4.44 -1.76 -0.90
CA GLN A 156 -5.45 -1.17 -1.77
C GLN A 156 -4.78 -0.14 -2.70
N PRO A 157 -5.30 0.07 -3.89
CA PRO A 157 -4.81 1.08 -4.82
C PRO A 157 -5.00 2.50 -4.29
#